data_3c5452ec44e97f2e50fde1fca98c089f
#
_entry.id   3c5452ec44e97f2e50fde1fca98c089f
#
_cell.length_a   1.000
_cell.length_b   1.000
_cell.length_c   1.000
_cell.angle_alpha   90.00
_cell.angle_beta   90.00
_cell.angle_gamma   90.00
#
_symmetry.space_group_name_H-M   'P 1'
#
loop_
_entity.id
_entity.type
_entity.pdbx_description
1 polymer ?
#
loop_
_entity_poly.entity_id
_entity_poly.type
_entity_poly.pdbx_seq_one_letter_code
_entity_poly.pdbx_strand_id
1 'polypeptide(L)'
;HYTKTVKLDLGTVTPSLAGPKRPQDRIDLGQMSTKFSELYSKPIEANGFNQPADKLALRPPLPAGGEVADEDVPPPPPGSPRPVVEMVANRATKAAANTEAPSASDDVVSIGNGDVLIAAITSCTNTSNPSVLLAAGLLAKKAVEAGLKVKPHVKTSLAPGSRIVTGYLEKAGLLPYLEKLGFYLAGYGCTTCIGNAGDLAPEINEAITKNDLVAAAVL
;
A
#
# COMPACT_ATOMS: atom_id res chain seq x y z
N HIS A 1 -4.27 -43.66 -0.06
CA HIS A 1 -3.96 -43.35 1.36
C HIS A 1 -3.19 -42.04 1.40
N TYR A 2 -3.58 -41.11 2.29
CA TYR A 2 -2.89 -39.86 2.52
C TYR A 2 -2.02 -39.99 3.78
N THR A 3 -0.86 -39.38 3.77
CA THR A 3 0.06 -39.37 4.91
C THR A 3 -0.57 -38.62 6.11
N LYS A 4 -1.35 -37.57 5.81
CA LYS A 4 -2.05 -36.76 6.81
C LYS A 4 -3.28 -36.11 6.19
N THR A 5 -4.36 -36.03 6.95
CA THR A 5 -5.56 -35.27 6.56
C THR A 5 -5.71 -34.06 7.48
N VAL A 6 -5.90 -32.88 6.90
CA VAL A 6 -6.18 -31.64 7.61
C VAL A 6 -7.58 -31.19 7.23
N LYS A 7 -8.40 -30.85 8.22
CA LYS A 7 -9.74 -30.29 8.00
C LYS A 7 -9.75 -28.81 8.41
N LEU A 8 -10.33 -27.96 7.58
CA LEU A 8 -10.57 -26.54 7.86
C LEU A 8 -12.05 -26.26 7.67
N ASP A 9 -12.67 -25.71 8.69
CA ASP A 9 -14.01 -25.14 8.56
C ASP A 9 -13.90 -23.70 8.04
N LEU A 10 -14.37 -23.45 6.82
CA LEU A 10 -14.32 -22.14 6.19
C LEU A 10 -15.14 -21.09 6.94
N GLY A 11 -16.15 -21.51 7.73
CA GLY A 11 -16.92 -20.61 8.59
C GLY A 11 -16.10 -19.97 9.71
N THR A 12 -14.93 -20.54 10.04
CA THR A 12 -14.00 -19.98 11.05
C THR A 12 -13.00 -18.96 10.50
N VAL A 13 -12.99 -18.75 9.17
CA VAL A 13 -12.08 -17.82 8.53
C VAL A 13 -12.63 -16.40 8.65
N THR A 14 -11.90 -15.55 9.38
CA THR A 14 -12.25 -14.14 9.60
C THR A 14 -11.28 -13.22 8.83
N PRO A 15 -11.69 -11.98 8.49
CA PRO A 15 -10.79 -10.98 7.95
C PRO A 15 -9.58 -10.80 8.86
N SER A 16 -8.38 -10.92 8.31
CA SER A 16 -7.14 -10.90 9.09
C SER A 16 -5.98 -10.37 8.28
N LEU A 17 -4.95 -9.92 8.98
CA LEU A 17 -3.66 -9.55 8.43
C LEU A 17 -2.58 -10.47 9.02
N ALA A 18 -1.45 -10.60 8.35
CA ALA A 18 -0.29 -11.29 8.86
C ALA A 18 0.73 -10.29 9.37
N GLY A 19 1.43 -10.62 10.44
CA GLY A 19 2.50 -9.79 10.98
C GLY A 19 2.66 -9.94 12.48
N PRO A 20 3.69 -9.29 13.05
CA PRO A 20 4.51 -8.26 12.42
C PRO A 20 5.61 -8.80 11.51
N LYS A 21 6.03 -10.07 11.66
CA LYS A 21 7.26 -10.55 11.01
C LYS A 21 7.05 -11.70 10.03
N ARG A 22 6.02 -12.54 10.22
CA ARG A 22 5.85 -13.79 9.49
C ARG A 22 4.43 -13.94 8.95
N PRO A 23 4.24 -14.59 7.79
CA PRO A 23 2.91 -14.81 7.22
C PRO A 23 1.97 -15.63 8.13
N GLN A 24 2.53 -16.50 8.99
CA GLN A 24 1.76 -17.30 9.93
C GLN A 24 1.35 -16.54 11.20
N ASP A 25 1.91 -15.38 11.47
CA ASP A 25 1.53 -14.53 12.60
C ASP A 25 0.21 -13.81 12.27
N ARG A 26 -0.88 -14.58 12.25
CA ARG A 26 -2.19 -14.09 11.87
C ARG A 26 -2.82 -13.27 13.00
N ILE A 27 -3.32 -12.10 12.65
CA ILE A 27 -4.06 -11.21 13.56
C ILE A 27 -5.42 -10.91 12.94
N ASP A 28 -6.50 -11.16 13.66
CA ASP A 28 -7.84 -10.78 13.24
C ASP A 28 -7.95 -9.26 13.15
N LEU A 29 -8.58 -8.77 12.08
CA LEU A 29 -8.63 -7.33 11.78
C LEU A 29 -9.21 -6.51 12.94
N GLY A 30 -10.23 -7.03 13.62
CA GLY A 30 -10.83 -6.36 14.78
C GLY A 30 -9.90 -6.26 16.01
N GLN A 31 -8.83 -7.04 16.05
CA GLN A 31 -7.85 -7.04 17.15
C GLN A 31 -6.57 -6.28 16.81
N MET A 32 -6.46 -5.73 15.62
CA MET A 32 -5.21 -5.15 15.10
C MET A 32 -4.64 -4.08 16.02
N SER A 33 -5.45 -3.11 16.44
CA SER A 33 -5.00 -2.01 17.31
C SER A 33 -4.48 -2.52 18.66
N THR A 34 -5.23 -3.42 19.30
CA THR A 34 -4.84 -4.01 20.59
C THR A 34 -3.54 -4.81 20.45
N LYS A 35 -3.45 -5.64 19.42
CA LYS A 35 -2.27 -6.47 19.17
C LYS A 35 -1.05 -5.64 18.82
N PHE A 36 -1.19 -4.57 18.03
CA PHE A 36 -0.09 -3.67 17.74
C PHE A 36 0.44 -3.04 19.04
N SER A 37 -0.44 -2.51 19.89
CA SER A 37 -0.05 -1.92 21.18
C SER A 37 0.64 -2.92 22.10
N GLU A 38 0.15 -4.17 22.18
CA GLU A 38 0.78 -5.25 22.94
C GLU A 38 2.18 -5.59 22.42
N LEU A 39 2.35 -5.66 21.09
CA LEU A 39 3.61 -6.04 20.46
C LEU A 39 4.63 -4.91 20.47
N TYR A 40 4.19 -3.66 20.58
CA TYR A 40 5.05 -2.49 20.47
C TYR A 40 6.20 -2.52 21.48
N SER A 41 5.91 -2.83 22.74
CA SER A 41 6.91 -2.87 23.81
C SER A 41 7.45 -4.27 24.12
N LYS A 42 6.93 -5.33 23.49
CA LYS A 42 7.45 -6.68 23.68
C LYS A 42 8.87 -6.80 23.14
N PRO A 43 9.73 -7.61 23.77
CA PRO A 43 11.06 -7.93 23.26
C PRO A 43 11.01 -8.57 21.85
N ILE A 44 12.10 -8.43 21.12
CA ILE A 44 12.24 -9.02 19.75
C ILE A 44 12.11 -10.54 19.80
N GLU A 45 12.63 -11.19 20.84
CA GLU A 45 12.56 -12.63 21.06
C GLU A 45 11.12 -13.11 21.28
N ALA A 46 10.26 -12.24 21.83
CA ALA A 46 8.83 -12.48 21.98
C ALA A 46 7.99 -11.99 20.79
N ASN A 47 8.62 -11.84 19.62
CA ASN A 47 8.00 -11.36 18.38
C ASN A 47 7.48 -9.91 18.47
N GLY A 48 8.04 -9.08 19.36
CA GLY A 48 7.69 -7.69 19.52
C GLY A 48 8.62 -6.73 18.77
N PHE A 49 8.36 -5.43 18.91
CA PHE A 49 9.15 -4.34 18.31
C PHE A 49 10.21 -3.77 19.25
N ASN A 50 10.18 -4.14 20.53
CA ASN A 50 11.12 -3.69 21.57
C ASN A 50 11.21 -2.16 21.70
N GLN A 51 10.08 -1.48 21.56
CA GLN A 51 10.00 -0.03 21.63
C GLN A 51 9.56 0.46 23.02
N PRO A 52 10.06 1.60 23.51
CA PRO A 52 9.58 2.20 24.75
C PRO A 52 8.08 2.54 24.69
N ALA A 53 7.30 2.13 25.68
CA ALA A 53 5.84 2.28 25.68
C ALA A 53 5.38 3.75 25.60
N ASP A 54 6.16 4.67 26.16
CA ASP A 54 5.91 6.10 26.12
C ASP A 54 6.01 6.73 24.72
N LYS A 55 6.72 6.04 23.79
CA LYS A 55 6.83 6.47 22.39
C LYS A 55 5.66 6.02 21.51
N LEU A 56 4.77 5.15 21.99
CA LEU A 56 3.67 4.62 21.16
C LEU A 56 2.82 5.75 20.53
N ALA A 57 2.56 6.81 21.27
CA ALA A 57 1.77 7.95 20.84
C ALA A 57 2.58 9.03 20.08
N LEU A 58 3.88 8.80 19.83
CA LEU A 58 4.73 9.76 19.14
C LEU A 58 4.27 9.95 17.69
N ARG A 59 4.06 11.20 17.31
CA ARG A 59 3.66 11.60 15.94
C ARG A 59 4.43 12.86 15.51
N PRO A 60 5.68 12.70 15.02
CA PRO A 60 6.41 13.84 14.50
C PRO A 60 5.72 14.44 13.29
N PRO A 61 5.71 15.78 13.15
CA PRO A 61 5.26 16.42 11.94
C PRO A 61 6.24 16.14 10.80
N LEU A 62 5.70 15.98 9.60
CA LEU A 62 6.50 15.97 8.39
C LEU A 62 6.69 17.41 7.91
N PRO A 63 7.89 17.78 7.44
CA PRO A 63 8.06 19.04 6.71
C PRO A 63 7.10 19.05 5.50
N ALA A 64 6.58 20.20 5.15
CA ALA A 64 5.78 20.36 3.94
C ALA A 64 6.59 19.80 2.75
N GLY A 65 6.08 18.74 2.13
CA GLY A 65 6.85 18.00 1.13
C GLY A 65 7.26 18.90 -0.03
N GLY A 66 8.56 18.97 -0.26
CA GLY A 66 9.08 19.51 -1.51
C GLY A 66 8.67 18.56 -2.67
N GLU A 67 8.35 19.13 -3.81
CA GLU A 67 8.23 18.34 -5.03
C GLU A 67 9.52 17.56 -5.23
N VAL A 68 9.43 16.22 -5.33
CA VAL A 68 10.59 15.42 -5.71
C VAL A 68 10.93 15.83 -7.14
N ALA A 69 12.08 16.47 -7.31
CA ALA A 69 12.56 16.88 -8.62
C ALA A 69 12.72 15.65 -9.54
N ASP A 70 12.19 15.76 -10.74
CA ASP A 70 12.15 14.71 -11.77
C ASP A 70 13.53 14.50 -12.47
N GLU A 71 14.65 14.72 -11.80
CA GLU A 71 15.92 15.03 -12.48
C GLU A 71 16.65 13.85 -13.14
N ASP A 72 16.29 12.57 -12.88
CA ASP A 72 17.14 11.45 -13.37
C ASP A 72 16.44 10.29 -14.08
N VAL A 73 15.21 10.44 -14.52
CA VAL A 73 14.54 9.36 -15.27
C VAL A 73 14.59 9.66 -16.77
N PRO A 74 15.24 8.81 -17.59
CA PRO A 74 15.23 9.01 -19.03
C PRO A 74 13.79 8.95 -19.55
N PRO A 75 13.42 9.86 -20.46
CA PRO A 75 12.07 9.85 -21.01
C PRO A 75 11.81 8.53 -21.75
N PRO A 76 10.60 7.97 -21.63
CA PRO A 76 10.23 6.77 -22.38
C PRO A 76 10.22 7.08 -23.89
N PRO A 77 10.40 6.06 -24.73
CA PRO A 77 10.35 6.24 -26.18
C PRO A 77 9.06 6.94 -26.61
N PRO A 78 9.11 7.87 -27.58
CA PRO A 78 7.94 8.56 -28.09
C PRO A 78 6.84 7.58 -28.55
N GLY A 79 5.60 7.85 -28.16
CA GLY A 79 4.45 6.99 -28.49
C GLY A 79 4.32 5.71 -27.65
N SER A 80 5.10 5.56 -26.59
CA SER A 80 4.96 4.44 -25.67
C SER A 80 3.60 4.44 -24.98
N PRO A 81 2.90 3.28 -24.89
CA PRO A 81 1.69 3.15 -24.10
C PRO A 81 1.94 3.50 -22.63
N ARG A 82 0.94 4.09 -21.96
CA ARG A 82 1.03 4.47 -20.56
C ARG A 82 1.66 3.42 -19.63
N PRO A 83 1.27 2.11 -19.68
CA PRO A 83 1.89 1.10 -18.84
C PRO A 83 3.40 0.93 -19.07
N VAL A 84 3.87 1.13 -20.30
CA VAL A 84 5.30 1.08 -20.63
C VAL A 84 6.04 2.30 -20.08
N VAL A 85 5.42 3.48 -20.17
CA VAL A 85 5.94 4.71 -19.58
C VAL A 85 6.13 4.55 -18.08
N GLU A 86 5.11 4.06 -17.40
CA GLU A 86 5.12 3.85 -15.95
C GLU A 86 6.16 2.79 -15.52
N MET A 87 6.34 1.74 -16.33
CA MET A 87 7.37 0.72 -16.08
C MET A 87 8.79 1.28 -16.22
N VAL A 88 9.04 2.06 -17.26
CA VAL A 88 10.38 2.64 -17.52
C VAL A 88 10.73 3.67 -16.47
N ALA A 89 9.79 4.54 -16.14
CA ALA A 89 9.99 5.59 -15.15
C ALA A 89 10.05 5.06 -13.70
N ASN A 90 9.64 3.78 -13.48
CA ASN A 90 9.48 3.17 -12.16
C ASN A 90 8.62 4.03 -11.20
N ARG A 91 7.69 4.78 -11.75
CA ARG A 91 6.74 5.62 -10.99
C ARG A 91 5.44 5.76 -11.79
N ALA A 92 4.36 6.01 -11.09
CA ALA A 92 3.07 6.27 -11.72
C ALA A 92 3.11 7.58 -12.52
N THR A 93 2.56 7.54 -13.73
CA THR A 93 2.35 8.77 -14.51
C THR A 93 1.34 9.65 -13.78
N LYS A 94 1.69 10.91 -13.51
CA LYS A 94 0.70 11.88 -13.00
C LYS A 94 -0.48 11.92 -13.99
N ALA A 95 -1.70 11.74 -13.48
CA ALA A 95 -2.89 11.89 -14.33
C ALA A 95 -2.85 13.25 -15.02
N ALA A 96 -3.14 13.26 -16.33
CA ALA A 96 -3.18 14.50 -17.08
C ALA A 96 -4.05 15.54 -16.33
N ALA A 97 -3.59 16.77 -16.30
CA ALA A 97 -3.88 17.91 -15.44
C ALA A 97 -5.35 18.34 -15.23
N ASN A 98 -6.28 17.42 -15.11
CA ASN A 98 -7.67 17.69 -14.71
C ASN A 98 -8.01 17.20 -13.29
N THR A 99 -7.05 16.70 -12.55
CA THR A 99 -7.18 16.58 -11.10
C THR A 99 -6.53 17.82 -10.52
N GLU A 100 -7.32 18.70 -9.95
CA GLU A 100 -6.83 19.72 -9.02
C GLU A 100 -5.83 19.02 -8.12
N ALA A 101 -4.60 19.50 -8.11
CA ALA A 101 -3.63 19.10 -7.10
C ALA A 101 -4.37 19.22 -5.76
N PRO A 102 -4.29 18.24 -4.84
CA PRO A 102 -4.91 18.40 -3.55
C PRO A 102 -4.45 19.77 -3.06
N SER A 103 -5.41 20.67 -2.85
CA SER A 103 -5.12 21.97 -2.27
C SER A 103 -4.26 21.68 -1.06
N ALA A 104 -3.11 22.32 -0.96
CA ALA A 104 -2.29 22.25 0.20
C ALA A 104 -3.20 22.66 1.36
N SER A 105 -3.79 21.68 2.04
CA SER A 105 -4.41 21.95 3.33
C SER A 105 -3.25 22.36 4.22
N ASP A 106 -3.37 23.47 4.91
CA ASP A 106 -2.39 23.94 5.92
C ASP A 106 -2.25 22.93 7.08
N ASP A 107 -2.84 21.76 6.96
CA ASP A 107 -2.76 20.69 7.94
C ASP A 107 -1.36 20.07 7.88
N VAL A 108 -0.60 20.31 8.93
CA VAL A 108 0.70 19.67 9.13
C VAL A 108 0.51 18.16 9.11
N VAL A 109 1.02 17.52 8.06
CA VAL A 109 0.99 16.06 7.96
C VAL A 109 1.91 15.49 9.03
N SER A 110 1.41 14.58 9.84
CA SER A 110 2.20 13.85 10.84
C SER A 110 2.07 12.36 10.62
N ILE A 111 3.15 11.62 10.88
CA ILE A 111 3.14 10.16 10.87
C ILE A 111 3.48 9.63 12.26
N GLY A 112 3.00 8.46 12.61
CA GLY A 112 3.22 7.86 13.92
C GLY A 112 3.34 6.34 13.87
N ASN A 113 3.55 5.75 15.03
CA ASN A 113 3.65 4.32 15.16
C ASN A 113 2.33 3.64 14.74
N GLY A 114 2.45 2.61 13.91
CA GLY A 114 1.32 1.87 13.36
C GLY A 114 0.68 2.50 12.12
N ASP A 115 1.12 3.68 11.69
CA ASP A 115 0.60 4.27 10.46
C ASP A 115 0.97 3.43 9.25
N VAL A 116 0.00 3.26 8.35
CA VAL A 116 0.22 2.62 7.05
C VAL A 116 0.89 3.63 6.12
N LEU A 117 2.11 3.34 5.70
CA LEU A 117 2.88 4.19 4.78
C LEU A 117 2.95 3.62 3.36
N ILE A 118 2.65 2.33 3.21
CA ILE A 118 2.55 1.66 1.91
C ILE A 118 1.23 0.90 1.85
N ALA A 119 0.47 1.11 0.80
CA ALA A 119 -0.70 0.32 0.46
C ALA A 119 -0.57 -0.15 -0.99
N ALA A 120 -0.51 -1.46 -1.22
CA ALA A 120 -0.27 -2.00 -2.54
C ALA A 120 -1.27 -3.09 -2.91
N ILE A 121 -1.79 -3.02 -4.13
CA ILE A 121 -2.51 -4.13 -4.75
C ILE A 121 -1.47 -4.96 -5.50
N THR A 122 -1.21 -6.18 -5.01
CA THR A 122 -0.15 -7.06 -5.50
C THR A 122 -0.67 -8.18 -6.41
N SER A 123 0.24 -9.01 -6.93
CA SER A 123 0.00 -9.77 -8.15
C SER A 123 -0.62 -11.17 -7.99
N CYS A 124 -0.03 -12.04 -7.16
CA CYS A 124 -0.16 -13.49 -7.39
C CYS A 124 -1.57 -14.05 -7.19
N THR A 125 -2.17 -13.87 -6.03
CA THR A 125 -3.51 -14.40 -5.71
C THR A 125 -4.60 -13.71 -6.52
N ASN A 126 -4.43 -12.43 -6.78
CA ASN A 126 -5.41 -11.61 -7.49
C ASN A 126 -5.53 -11.95 -8.98
N THR A 127 -4.45 -12.43 -9.60
CA THR A 127 -4.46 -12.85 -11.01
C THR A 127 -5.30 -14.10 -11.23
N SER A 128 -5.31 -15.01 -10.28
CA SER A 128 -6.06 -16.28 -10.37
C SER A 128 -7.55 -16.12 -10.02
N ASN A 129 -7.95 -15.00 -9.41
CA ASN A 129 -9.34 -14.73 -9.05
C ASN A 129 -9.76 -13.32 -9.47
N PRO A 130 -10.28 -13.14 -10.71
CA PRO A 130 -10.72 -11.83 -11.20
C PRO A 130 -11.75 -11.14 -10.31
N SER A 131 -12.59 -11.90 -9.61
CA SER A 131 -13.65 -11.35 -8.74
C SER A 131 -13.08 -10.48 -7.62
N VAL A 132 -11.90 -10.81 -7.10
CA VAL A 132 -11.24 -10.03 -6.03
C VAL A 132 -10.85 -8.66 -6.54
N LEU A 133 -10.26 -8.56 -7.73
CA LEU A 133 -9.86 -7.28 -8.33
C LEU A 133 -11.03 -6.44 -8.80
N LEU A 134 -12.08 -7.08 -9.30
CA LEU A 134 -13.33 -6.40 -9.64
C LEU A 134 -13.99 -5.84 -8.36
N ALA A 135 -13.99 -6.60 -7.26
CA ALA A 135 -14.50 -6.13 -5.97
C ALA A 135 -13.66 -4.95 -5.44
N ALA A 136 -12.33 -5.00 -5.55
CA ALA A 136 -11.44 -3.89 -5.19
C ALA A 136 -11.74 -2.64 -6.03
N GLY A 137 -11.91 -2.79 -7.34
CA GLY A 137 -12.29 -1.70 -8.23
C GLY A 137 -13.67 -1.10 -7.91
N LEU A 138 -14.66 -1.93 -7.56
CA LEU A 138 -15.98 -1.47 -7.11
C LEU A 138 -15.90 -0.74 -5.76
N LEU A 139 -15.05 -1.22 -4.84
CA LEU A 139 -14.79 -0.54 -3.58
C LEU A 139 -14.15 0.83 -3.83
N ALA A 140 -13.15 0.90 -4.71
CA ALA A 140 -12.50 2.15 -5.11
C ALA A 140 -13.53 3.13 -5.71
N LYS A 141 -14.42 2.65 -6.58
CA LYS A 141 -15.50 3.46 -7.14
C LYS A 141 -16.38 4.05 -6.05
N LYS A 142 -16.88 3.22 -5.13
CA LYS A 142 -17.72 3.69 -4.01
C LYS A 142 -16.98 4.67 -3.10
N ALA A 143 -15.69 4.43 -2.84
CA ALA A 143 -14.87 5.33 -2.03
C ALA A 143 -14.72 6.72 -2.69
N VAL A 144 -14.42 6.76 -3.98
CA VAL A 144 -14.32 8.00 -4.75
C VAL A 144 -15.66 8.74 -4.80
N GLU A 145 -16.76 8.02 -5.04
CA GLU A 145 -18.12 8.59 -5.06
C GLU A 145 -18.54 9.13 -3.68
N ALA A 146 -18.03 8.55 -2.61
CA ALA A 146 -18.21 9.03 -1.23
C ALA A 146 -17.22 10.16 -0.84
N GLY A 147 -16.38 10.63 -1.76
CA GLY A 147 -15.41 11.71 -1.52
C GLY A 147 -14.20 11.30 -0.70
N LEU A 148 -13.97 9.99 -0.50
CA LEU A 148 -12.80 9.51 0.25
C LEU A 148 -11.52 9.68 -0.57
N LYS A 149 -10.43 9.99 0.13
CA LYS A 149 -9.08 10.15 -0.44
C LYS A 149 -8.07 9.35 0.39
N VAL A 150 -7.02 8.88 -0.26
CA VAL A 150 -5.86 8.33 0.44
C VAL A 150 -5.04 9.48 1.02
N LYS A 151 -4.51 9.30 2.21
CA LYS A 151 -3.67 10.31 2.86
C LYS A 151 -2.37 10.51 2.07
N PRO A 152 -1.82 11.74 2.00
CA PRO A 152 -0.67 12.05 1.14
C PRO A 152 0.62 11.31 1.50
N HIS A 153 0.77 10.88 2.75
CA HIS A 153 1.93 10.12 3.20
C HIS A 153 1.86 8.61 2.90
N VAL A 154 0.75 8.13 2.32
CA VAL A 154 0.60 6.71 1.96
C VAL A 154 1.01 6.51 0.51
N LYS A 155 2.09 5.78 0.30
CA LYS A 155 2.51 5.34 -1.03
C LYS A 155 1.59 4.23 -1.51
N THR A 156 0.91 4.45 -2.63
CA THR A 156 0.01 3.47 -3.24
C THR A 156 0.58 2.92 -4.53
N SER A 157 0.24 1.68 -4.86
CA SER A 157 0.61 1.08 -6.14
C SER A 157 -0.33 -0.05 -6.55
N LEU A 158 -0.43 -0.27 -7.86
CA LEU A 158 -1.11 -1.40 -8.48
C LEU A 158 -0.09 -2.19 -9.30
N ALA A 159 0.18 -3.44 -8.91
CA ALA A 159 1.10 -4.32 -9.62
C ALA A 159 0.45 -5.69 -9.88
N PRO A 160 -0.45 -5.78 -10.88
CA PRO A 160 -1.16 -7.02 -11.15
C PRO A 160 -0.25 -8.09 -11.76
N GLY A 161 -0.65 -9.36 -11.66
CA GLY A 161 0.13 -10.48 -12.16
C GLY A 161 0.29 -10.51 -13.68
N SER A 162 -0.63 -9.91 -14.43
CA SER A 162 -0.57 -9.85 -15.89
C SER A 162 -1.41 -8.73 -16.48
N ARG A 163 -1.19 -8.44 -17.75
CA ARG A 163 -1.95 -7.44 -18.51
C ARG A 163 -3.44 -7.76 -18.66
N ILE A 164 -3.85 -9.00 -18.47
CA ILE A 164 -5.27 -9.37 -18.52
C ILE A 164 -6.06 -8.69 -17.40
N VAL A 165 -5.41 -8.45 -16.26
CA VAL A 165 -6.02 -7.78 -15.10
C VAL A 165 -6.36 -6.33 -15.43
N THR A 166 -5.41 -5.57 -15.98
CA THR A 166 -5.68 -4.20 -16.43
C THR A 166 -6.76 -4.20 -17.53
N GLY A 167 -6.69 -5.14 -18.47
CA GLY A 167 -7.66 -5.24 -19.56
C GLY A 167 -9.11 -5.45 -19.07
N TYR A 168 -9.36 -6.30 -18.08
CA TYR A 168 -10.73 -6.44 -17.57
C TYR A 168 -11.15 -5.29 -16.64
N LEU A 169 -10.23 -4.69 -15.89
CA LEU A 169 -10.54 -3.49 -15.09
C LEU A 169 -10.88 -2.29 -15.97
N GLU A 170 -10.18 -2.11 -17.09
CA GLU A 170 -10.49 -1.11 -18.11
C GLU A 170 -11.87 -1.33 -18.72
N LYS A 171 -12.14 -2.56 -19.20
CA LYS A 171 -13.45 -2.92 -19.77
C LYS A 171 -14.61 -2.75 -18.79
N ALA A 172 -14.37 -2.97 -17.50
CA ALA A 172 -15.35 -2.74 -16.44
C ALA A 172 -15.46 -1.25 -16.05
N GLY A 173 -14.62 -0.36 -16.56
CA GLY A 173 -14.58 1.07 -16.21
C GLY A 173 -14.13 1.32 -14.77
N LEU A 174 -13.38 0.39 -14.16
CA LEU A 174 -12.98 0.47 -12.75
C LEU A 174 -11.56 0.99 -12.54
N LEU A 175 -10.68 0.84 -13.52
CA LEU A 175 -9.30 1.30 -13.42
C LEU A 175 -9.17 2.80 -13.08
N PRO A 176 -9.95 3.71 -13.68
CA PRO A 176 -9.88 5.14 -13.35
C PRO A 176 -10.22 5.47 -11.88
N TYR A 177 -11.00 4.66 -11.20
CA TYR A 177 -11.32 4.87 -9.79
C TYR A 177 -10.17 4.43 -8.87
N LEU A 178 -9.47 3.36 -9.23
CA LEU A 178 -8.23 2.96 -8.54
C LEU A 178 -7.18 4.07 -8.67
N GLU A 179 -7.00 4.60 -9.88
CA GLU A 179 -6.07 5.70 -10.16
C GLU A 179 -6.42 6.99 -9.39
N LYS A 180 -7.71 7.33 -9.27
CA LYS A 180 -8.15 8.48 -8.47
C LYS A 180 -7.79 8.36 -6.99
N LEU A 181 -7.65 7.14 -6.48
CA LEU A 181 -7.16 6.85 -5.12
C LEU A 181 -5.63 6.71 -5.07
N GLY A 182 -4.93 6.93 -6.19
CA GLY A 182 -3.47 6.85 -6.26
C GLY A 182 -2.92 5.45 -6.58
N PHE A 183 -3.77 4.44 -6.77
CA PHE A 183 -3.33 3.10 -7.17
C PHE A 183 -3.04 3.03 -8.67
N TYR A 184 -1.94 3.65 -9.08
CA TYR A 184 -1.46 3.61 -10.45
C TYR A 184 -0.70 2.32 -10.74
N LEU A 185 -0.71 1.91 -12.01
CA LEU A 185 0.05 0.77 -12.47
C LEU A 185 1.55 1.03 -12.34
N ALA A 186 2.21 0.32 -11.42
CA ALA A 186 3.65 0.41 -11.19
C ALA A 186 4.44 -0.65 -11.99
N GLY A 187 3.81 -1.75 -12.36
CA GLY A 187 4.42 -2.84 -13.08
C GLY A 187 3.54 -4.08 -13.12
N TYR A 188 4.06 -5.17 -13.65
CA TYR A 188 3.39 -6.47 -13.65
C TYR A 188 4.24 -7.52 -12.95
N GLY A 189 3.62 -8.32 -12.10
CA GLY A 189 4.28 -9.38 -11.37
C GLY A 189 4.65 -9.00 -9.93
N CYS A 190 5.67 -9.67 -9.39
CA CYS A 190 6.08 -9.48 -8.01
C CYS A 190 6.86 -8.16 -7.85
N THR A 191 6.27 -7.21 -7.14
CA THR A 191 6.84 -5.92 -6.81
C THR A 191 6.85 -5.71 -5.30
N THR A 192 5.92 -4.96 -4.74
CA THR A 192 5.84 -4.67 -3.31
C THR A 192 5.77 -5.93 -2.44
N CYS A 193 5.11 -7.00 -2.90
CA CYS A 193 5.00 -8.27 -2.16
C CYS A 193 6.35 -9.00 -1.94
N ILE A 194 7.40 -8.63 -2.69
CA ILE A 194 8.77 -9.16 -2.52
C ILE A 194 9.74 -8.08 -2.02
N GLY A 195 9.22 -6.96 -1.52
CA GLY A 195 10.04 -5.87 -0.99
C GLY A 195 10.49 -4.83 -2.03
N ASN A 196 10.03 -4.90 -3.28
CA ASN A 196 10.34 -3.93 -4.33
C ASN A 196 9.29 -2.82 -4.39
N ALA A 197 9.00 -2.20 -3.25
CA ALA A 197 8.09 -1.06 -3.18
C ALA A 197 8.70 0.25 -3.72
N GLY A 198 10.02 0.28 -3.87
CA GLY A 198 10.79 1.50 -4.02
C GLY A 198 10.82 2.33 -2.72
N ASP A 199 11.61 3.39 -2.70
CA ASP A 199 11.78 4.21 -1.51
C ASP A 199 10.50 5.01 -1.19
N LEU A 200 10.33 5.32 0.08
CA LEU A 200 9.39 6.35 0.52
C LEU A 200 9.98 7.73 0.23
N ALA A 201 9.15 8.77 0.29
CA ALA A 201 9.64 10.14 0.20
C ALA A 201 10.73 10.39 1.26
N PRO A 202 11.79 11.16 0.93
CA PRO A 202 12.92 11.38 1.83
C PRO A 202 12.51 11.86 3.23
N GLU A 203 11.54 12.75 3.32
CA GLU A 203 11.01 13.30 4.56
C GLU A 203 10.37 12.24 5.45
N ILE A 204 9.68 11.27 4.82
CA ILE A 204 9.05 10.14 5.52
C ILE A 204 10.15 9.19 6.04
N ASN A 205 11.14 8.85 5.20
CA ASN A 205 12.27 8.02 5.60
C ASN A 205 13.07 8.66 6.75
N GLU A 206 13.32 9.97 6.68
CA GLU A 206 13.99 10.70 7.75
C GLU A 206 13.19 10.66 9.04
N ALA A 207 11.89 10.92 8.99
CA ALA A 207 11.03 10.90 10.16
C ALA A 207 10.97 9.52 10.82
N ILE A 208 10.91 8.43 10.03
CA ILE A 208 10.95 7.07 10.54
C ILE A 208 12.28 6.80 11.23
N THR A 209 13.40 7.07 10.56
CA THR A 209 14.75 6.75 11.07
C THR A 209 15.09 7.58 12.31
N LYS A 210 14.84 8.89 12.25
CA LYS A 210 15.17 9.81 13.34
C LYS A 210 14.39 9.54 14.63
N ASN A 211 13.14 9.08 14.49
CA ASN A 211 12.25 8.87 15.64
C ASN A 211 12.06 7.38 15.97
N ASP A 212 12.72 6.48 15.22
CA ASP A 212 12.61 5.02 15.38
C ASP A 212 11.15 4.55 15.35
N LEU A 213 10.40 5.00 14.33
CA LEU A 213 8.97 4.70 14.20
C LEU A 213 8.74 3.29 13.65
N VAL A 214 7.75 2.62 14.19
CA VAL A 214 7.24 1.35 13.67
C VAL A 214 6.13 1.64 12.68
N ALA A 215 6.47 1.67 11.40
CA ALA A 215 5.52 1.87 10.30
C ALA A 215 4.94 0.54 9.79
N ALA A 216 3.81 0.60 9.10
CA ALA A 216 3.13 -0.56 8.54
C ALA A 216 2.98 -0.46 7.02
N ALA A 217 2.89 -1.63 6.39
CA ALA A 217 2.49 -1.78 4.99
C ALA A 217 1.29 -2.74 4.91
N VAL A 218 0.37 -2.45 4.00
CA VAL A 218 -0.75 -3.34 3.65
C VAL A 218 -0.58 -3.77 2.20
N LEU A 219 -0.41 -5.08 2.00
CA LEU A 219 -0.13 -5.69 0.69
C LEU A 219 -1.12 -6.81 0.38
#